data_45df0847fbb4af6423d14e384c4144c7
#
_entry.id   45df0847fbb4af6423d14e384c4144c7
#
_cell.length_a   1.000
_cell.length_b   1.000
_cell.length_c   1.000
_cell.angle_alpha   90.00
_cell.angle_beta   90.00
_cell.angle_gamma   90.00
#
_symmetry.space_group_name_H-M   'P 1'
#
loop_
_entity.id
_entity.type
_entity.pdbx_description
1 polymer ?
#
loop_
_entity_poly.entity_id
_entity_poly.type
_entity_poly.pdbx_seq_one_letter_code
_entity_poly.pdbx_strand_id
1 'polypeptide(L)'
;TTAFLTRRMMAYERKNRAVNTSEGVMDMDMTLNILPNIEMQLVIDPTVGDVIKAKGKGQLTMHIVPKANIFEMRGDVEITEGTYLFTLQDILNKLFAVVPGSSIHWDGDPLGAILNIDAKYSTKASLGPLLGSSVQGIDTSRAVPVDCYIKLTDELMSPTVTFDVQVPNVAPEIQTVIRSTLNDQQAIATQMFWL
;
A
#
# COMPACT_ATOMS: atom_id res chain seq x y z
N THR A 1 14.96 6.30 -14.64
CA THR A 1 14.15 7.11 -15.58
C THR A 1 14.17 8.60 -15.20
N THR A 2 14.25 8.93 -13.92
CA THR A 2 14.24 10.32 -13.38
C THR A 2 15.49 11.12 -13.86
N ALA A 3 16.67 10.49 -13.95
CA ALA A 3 17.91 11.16 -14.40
C ALA A 3 17.89 11.58 -15.88
N PHE A 4 17.07 10.92 -16.72
CA PHE A 4 16.96 11.24 -18.15
C PHE A 4 16.10 12.48 -18.43
N LEU A 5 15.09 12.73 -17.61
CA LEU A 5 14.24 13.92 -17.72
C LEU A 5 15.00 15.19 -17.34
N THR A 6 15.82 15.14 -16.30
CA THR A 6 16.62 16.28 -15.83
C THR A 6 17.63 16.75 -16.88
N ARG A 7 18.29 15.83 -17.61
CA ARG A 7 19.25 16.18 -18.66
C ARG A 7 18.60 16.80 -19.91
N ARG A 8 17.38 16.41 -20.25
CA ARG A 8 16.65 16.99 -21.39
C ARG A 8 16.14 18.40 -21.09
N MET A 9 15.73 18.67 -19.87
CA MET A 9 15.33 20.02 -19.44
C MET A 9 16.51 21.00 -19.47
N MET A 10 17.69 20.62 -19.00
CA MET A 10 18.89 21.47 -19.04
C MET A 10 19.42 21.75 -20.45
N ALA A 11 19.16 20.86 -21.41
CA ALA A 11 19.54 21.09 -22.82
C ALA A 11 18.58 22.07 -23.52
N TYR A 12 17.33 22.18 -23.06
CA TYR A 12 16.35 23.12 -23.62
C TYR A 12 16.61 24.57 -23.16
N GLU A 13 17.08 24.79 -21.94
CA GLU A 13 17.40 26.10 -21.41
C GLU A 13 18.59 26.82 -22.11
N ARG A 14 19.51 26.08 -22.71
CA ARG A 14 20.67 26.67 -23.38
C ARG A 14 20.38 27.27 -24.76
N LYS A 15 19.24 26.96 -25.38
CA LYS A 15 18.93 27.38 -26.76
C LYS A 15 18.08 28.64 -26.89
N ASN A 16 17.50 29.14 -25.79
CA ASN A 16 16.60 30.30 -25.80
C ASN A 16 17.15 31.50 -25.02
N ARG A 17 18.41 31.85 -25.26
CA ARG A 17 18.97 33.14 -24.75
C ARG A 17 18.83 34.21 -25.83
N ALA A 18 17.66 34.78 -26.00
CA ALA A 18 17.32 36.09 -26.53
C ALA A 18 15.85 36.17 -26.99
N VAL A 19 14.90 36.22 -26.07
CA VAL A 19 13.59 36.84 -26.32
C VAL A 19 13.13 37.50 -25.02
N ASN A 20 12.65 38.72 -25.08
CA ASN A 20 12.11 39.54 -24.01
C ASN A 20 11.34 38.70 -23.00
N THR A 21 11.83 38.58 -21.79
CA THR A 21 11.18 37.92 -20.68
C THR A 21 10.11 38.83 -20.10
N SER A 22 8.92 38.83 -20.68
CA SER A 22 7.75 38.92 -19.82
C SER A 22 7.82 37.67 -18.92
N GLU A 23 8.04 37.86 -17.63
CA GLU A 23 8.09 36.78 -16.64
C GLU A 23 6.69 36.18 -16.53
N GLY A 24 6.32 35.32 -17.50
CA GLY A 24 5.07 34.58 -17.47
C GLY A 24 5.05 33.66 -16.23
N VAL A 25 4.07 33.83 -15.40
CA VAL A 25 3.78 32.82 -14.35
C VAL A 25 3.16 31.62 -15.05
N MET A 26 3.80 30.45 -14.95
CA MET A 26 3.21 29.20 -15.40
C MET A 26 2.25 28.72 -14.32
N ASP A 27 0.99 28.62 -14.68
CA ASP A 27 -0.10 28.11 -13.85
C ASP A 27 -0.79 27.01 -14.65
N MET A 28 -0.80 25.78 -14.14
CA MET A 28 -1.28 24.62 -14.86
C MET A 28 -2.29 23.83 -14.05
N ASP A 29 -3.47 23.63 -14.62
CA ASP A 29 -4.45 22.67 -14.15
C ASP A 29 -4.46 21.46 -15.08
N MET A 30 -4.31 20.27 -14.51
CA MET A 30 -4.27 19.01 -15.24
C MET A 30 -5.27 18.03 -14.65
N THR A 31 -5.89 17.23 -15.52
CA THR A 31 -6.70 16.08 -15.11
C THR A 31 -6.08 14.81 -15.66
N LEU A 32 -5.74 13.90 -14.76
CA LEU A 32 -5.21 12.57 -15.08
C LEU A 32 -6.30 11.52 -14.87
N ASN A 33 -6.68 10.86 -15.96
CA ASN A 33 -7.56 9.69 -15.88
C ASN A 33 -6.72 8.42 -15.82
N ILE A 34 -6.83 7.68 -14.71
CA ILE A 34 -6.13 6.43 -14.49
C ILE A 34 -7.01 5.30 -15.03
N LEU A 35 -6.46 4.55 -15.97
CA LEU A 35 -7.14 3.43 -16.63
C LEU A 35 -6.73 2.10 -15.98
N PRO A 36 -7.59 1.08 -15.95
CA PRO A 36 -7.33 -0.19 -15.26
C PRO A 36 -6.14 -1.01 -15.75
N ASN A 37 -5.57 -0.66 -16.92
CA ASN A 37 -4.39 -1.32 -17.49
C ASN A 37 -3.06 -0.62 -17.14
N ILE A 38 -3.10 0.48 -16.38
CA ILE A 38 -1.91 1.21 -15.95
C ILE A 38 -1.43 0.60 -14.63
N GLU A 39 -0.18 0.14 -14.61
CA GLU A 39 0.47 -0.31 -13.39
C GLU A 39 1.08 0.90 -12.64
N MET A 40 0.75 1.00 -11.37
CA MET A 40 1.28 1.98 -10.43
C MET A 40 2.19 1.27 -9.43
N GLN A 41 3.23 1.95 -8.99
CA GLN A 41 4.10 1.49 -7.93
C GLN A 41 4.09 2.52 -6.80
N LEU A 42 3.73 2.06 -5.60
CA LEU A 42 3.74 2.84 -4.38
C LEU A 42 4.80 2.28 -3.45
N VAL A 43 5.80 3.09 -3.13
CA VAL A 43 6.85 2.74 -2.18
C VAL A 43 6.40 3.19 -0.80
N ILE A 44 6.13 2.24 0.08
CA ILE A 44 5.67 2.48 1.45
C ILE A 44 6.85 2.76 2.37
N ASP A 45 7.86 1.90 2.32
CA ASP A 45 9.12 2.10 3.02
C ASP A 45 10.29 1.73 2.09
N PRO A 46 11.05 2.73 1.62
CA PRO A 46 12.19 2.48 0.74
C PRO A 46 13.38 1.82 1.45
N THR A 47 13.45 1.91 2.78
CA THR A 47 14.58 1.39 3.57
C THR A 47 14.55 -0.13 3.62
N VAL A 48 13.37 -0.70 3.81
CA VAL A 48 13.15 -2.14 3.91
C VAL A 48 12.67 -2.75 2.60
N GLY A 49 12.29 -1.91 1.63
CA GLY A 49 11.84 -2.35 0.31
C GLY A 49 10.34 -2.69 0.23
N ASP A 50 9.54 -2.15 1.13
CA ASP A 50 8.09 -2.33 1.12
C ASP A 50 7.45 -1.59 -0.05
N VAL A 51 6.85 -2.36 -0.97
CA VAL A 51 6.34 -1.84 -2.24
C VAL A 51 4.99 -2.48 -2.59
N ILE A 52 4.05 -1.62 -2.97
CA ILE A 52 2.80 -2.02 -3.60
C ILE A 52 2.93 -1.79 -5.11
N LYS A 53 2.65 -2.85 -5.89
CA LYS A 53 2.46 -2.77 -7.34
C LYS A 53 1.01 -3.08 -7.61
N ALA A 54 0.31 -2.14 -8.24
CA ALA A 54 -1.13 -2.25 -8.41
C ALA A 54 -1.59 -1.67 -9.74
N LYS A 55 -2.70 -2.19 -10.23
CA LYS A 55 -3.51 -1.55 -11.25
C LYS A 55 -4.76 -0.98 -10.62
N GLY A 56 -5.25 0.11 -11.19
CA GLY A 56 -6.39 0.80 -10.62
C GLY A 56 -7.09 1.69 -11.63
N LYS A 57 -8.16 2.30 -11.17
CA LYS A 57 -8.95 3.28 -11.94
C LYS A 57 -9.22 4.49 -11.06
N GLY A 58 -9.32 5.65 -11.67
CA GLY A 58 -9.63 6.87 -10.93
C GLY A 58 -9.38 8.13 -11.74
N GLN A 59 -9.58 9.26 -11.10
CA GLN A 59 -9.30 10.55 -11.67
C GLN A 59 -8.58 11.41 -10.64
N LEU A 60 -7.49 12.02 -11.06
CA LEU A 60 -6.73 12.97 -10.26
C LEU A 60 -6.71 14.33 -10.96
N THR A 61 -6.93 15.39 -10.21
CA THR A 61 -6.68 16.76 -10.65
C THR A 61 -5.42 17.27 -10.00
N MET A 62 -4.57 17.96 -10.76
CA MET A 62 -3.32 18.53 -10.30
C MET A 62 -3.30 20.01 -10.62
N HIS A 63 -2.93 20.83 -9.63
CA HIS A 63 -2.68 22.26 -9.78
C HIS A 63 -1.20 22.53 -9.51
N ILE A 64 -0.50 23.10 -10.50
CA ILE A 64 0.94 23.26 -10.47
C ILE A 64 1.32 24.68 -10.82
N VAL A 65 1.93 25.41 -9.87
CA VAL A 65 2.49 26.74 -10.06
C VAL A 65 3.95 26.74 -9.60
N PRO A 66 4.91 26.41 -10.48
CA PRO A 66 6.31 26.19 -10.10
C PRO A 66 6.97 27.39 -9.43
N LYS A 67 6.68 28.62 -9.89
CA LYS A 67 7.22 29.84 -9.29
C LYS A 67 6.71 30.11 -7.87
N ALA A 68 5.50 29.66 -7.54
CA ALA A 68 4.92 29.75 -6.21
C ALA A 68 5.21 28.51 -5.35
N ASN A 69 5.92 27.52 -5.90
CA ASN A 69 6.17 26.23 -5.27
C ASN A 69 4.87 25.52 -4.87
N ILE A 70 3.82 25.66 -5.70
CA ILE A 70 2.54 25.01 -5.51
C ILE A 70 2.51 23.75 -6.37
N PHE A 71 2.23 22.62 -5.70
CA PHE A 71 1.87 21.35 -6.34
C PHE A 71 0.79 20.69 -5.49
N GLU A 72 -0.44 20.79 -5.94
CA GLU A 72 -1.59 20.17 -5.29
C GLU A 72 -2.12 19.02 -6.15
N MET A 73 -2.60 17.98 -5.48
CA MET A 73 -3.23 16.83 -6.11
C MET A 73 -4.49 16.45 -5.38
N ARG A 74 -5.59 16.20 -6.09
CA ARG A 74 -6.89 15.84 -5.51
C ARG A 74 -7.54 14.74 -6.31
N GLY A 75 -8.25 13.85 -5.62
CA GLY A 75 -9.04 12.78 -6.23
C GLY A 75 -8.78 11.42 -5.60
N ASP A 76 -9.35 10.41 -6.23
CA ASP A 76 -9.35 9.04 -5.73
C ASP A 76 -8.83 8.07 -6.78
N VAL A 77 -8.12 7.06 -6.29
CA VAL A 77 -7.71 5.89 -7.08
C VAL A 77 -8.20 4.63 -6.37
N GLU A 78 -9.04 3.86 -7.04
CA GLU A 78 -9.47 2.54 -6.60
C GLU A 78 -8.55 1.48 -7.20
N ILE A 79 -7.99 0.61 -6.36
CA ILE A 79 -7.15 -0.51 -6.78
C ILE A 79 -8.04 -1.67 -7.21
N THR A 80 -7.81 -2.17 -8.42
CA THR A 80 -8.55 -3.31 -9.00
C THR A 80 -7.81 -4.62 -8.84
N GLU A 81 -6.48 -4.60 -8.88
CA GLU A 81 -5.60 -5.74 -8.63
C GLU A 81 -4.22 -5.25 -8.21
N GLY A 82 -3.48 -6.05 -7.49
CA GLY A 82 -2.10 -5.71 -7.11
C GLY A 82 -1.47 -6.68 -6.15
N THR A 83 -0.21 -6.39 -5.85
CA THR A 83 0.60 -7.12 -4.87
C THR A 83 1.28 -6.15 -3.93
N TYR A 84 1.37 -6.52 -2.66
CA TYR A 84 2.14 -5.83 -1.65
C TYR A 84 3.27 -6.73 -1.17
N LEU A 85 4.50 -6.32 -1.43
CA LEU A 85 5.69 -6.93 -0.84
C LEU A 85 5.92 -6.27 0.52
N PHE A 86 5.63 -7.02 1.58
CA PHE A 86 5.81 -6.57 2.96
C PHE A 86 7.03 -7.23 3.58
N THR A 87 7.87 -6.45 4.26
CA THR A 87 9.09 -6.92 4.93
C THR A 87 8.98 -6.76 6.43
N LEU A 88 9.12 -7.86 7.17
CA LEU A 88 9.14 -7.87 8.63
C LEU A 88 10.59 -7.89 9.14
N GLN A 89 10.95 -6.92 10.00
CA GLN A 89 12.26 -6.82 10.66
C GLN A 89 13.46 -6.90 9.71
N ASP A 90 13.34 -6.32 8.51
CA ASP A 90 14.38 -6.22 7.48
C ASP A 90 14.92 -7.58 6.96
N ILE A 91 14.30 -8.70 7.33
CA ILE A 91 14.81 -10.05 7.04
C ILE A 91 13.78 -10.89 6.30
N LEU A 92 12.53 -10.85 6.72
CA LEU A 92 11.46 -11.71 6.21
C LEU A 92 10.53 -10.91 5.32
N ASN A 93 10.46 -11.26 4.05
CA ASN A 93 9.51 -10.66 3.12
C ASN A 93 8.46 -11.67 2.67
N LYS A 94 7.24 -11.18 2.48
CA LYS A 94 6.12 -11.98 2.03
C LYS A 94 5.25 -11.17 1.07
N LEU A 95 4.79 -11.83 0.02
CA LEU A 95 3.96 -11.20 -1.00
C LEU A 95 2.48 -11.43 -0.68
N PHE A 96 1.75 -10.33 -0.52
CA PHE A 96 0.31 -10.31 -0.32
C PHE A 96 -0.40 -9.86 -1.60
N ALA A 97 -1.57 -10.39 -1.89
CA ALA A 97 -2.44 -9.88 -2.92
C ALA A 97 -3.25 -8.70 -2.38
N VAL A 98 -3.21 -7.57 -3.05
CA VAL A 98 -4.05 -6.41 -2.68
C VAL A 98 -5.52 -6.75 -2.97
N VAL A 99 -6.38 -6.49 -2.00
CA VAL A 99 -7.81 -6.76 -2.12
C VAL A 99 -8.44 -5.70 -3.03
N PRO A 100 -9.18 -6.09 -4.07
CA PRO A 100 -9.91 -5.15 -4.91
C PRO A 100 -10.87 -4.26 -4.11
N GLY A 101 -10.94 -2.97 -4.47
CA GLY A 101 -11.70 -1.96 -3.71
C GLY A 101 -10.85 -1.21 -2.69
N SER A 102 -9.59 -1.60 -2.48
CA SER A 102 -8.59 -0.77 -1.80
C SER A 102 -8.46 0.58 -2.51
N SER A 103 -8.21 1.67 -1.78
CA SER A 103 -8.20 3.00 -2.36
C SER A 103 -7.11 3.91 -1.78
N ILE A 104 -6.78 4.94 -2.56
CA ILE A 104 -5.89 6.02 -2.17
C ILE A 104 -6.60 7.32 -2.47
N HIS A 105 -6.64 8.25 -1.52
CA HIS A 105 -7.31 9.54 -1.63
C HIS A 105 -6.32 10.69 -1.45
N TRP A 106 -6.38 11.70 -2.32
CA TRP A 106 -5.61 12.94 -2.23
C TRP A 106 -6.52 14.14 -2.05
N ASP A 107 -6.16 15.02 -1.12
CA ASP A 107 -6.86 16.30 -0.87
C ASP A 107 -5.87 17.47 -0.70
N GLY A 108 -4.97 17.65 -1.64
CA GLY A 108 -4.04 18.77 -1.72
C GLY A 108 -2.58 18.34 -1.76
N ASP A 109 -1.95 18.02 -0.64
CA ASP A 109 -0.56 17.58 -0.59
C ASP A 109 -0.38 16.21 -1.28
N PRO A 110 0.45 16.09 -2.33
CA PRO A 110 0.75 14.80 -2.96
C PRO A 110 1.33 13.75 -2.02
N LEU A 111 2.05 14.16 -0.98
CA LEU A 111 2.63 13.27 0.03
C LEU A 111 1.65 12.96 1.18
N GLY A 112 0.61 13.78 1.33
CA GLY A 112 -0.45 13.61 2.32
C GLY A 112 -1.60 12.70 1.87
N ALA A 113 -1.37 11.82 0.90
CA ALA A 113 -2.38 10.85 0.46
C ALA A 113 -2.83 9.96 1.61
N ILE A 114 -4.15 9.73 1.70
CA ILE A 114 -4.74 8.82 2.69
C ILE A 114 -4.90 7.44 2.07
N LEU A 115 -4.36 6.43 2.74
CA LEU A 115 -4.42 5.03 2.34
C LEU A 115 -5.63 4.34 2.98
N ASN A 116 -6.27 3.46 2.21
CA ASN A 116 -7.21 2.45 2.70
C ASN A 116 -6.99 1.18 1.87
N ILE A 117 -5.94 0.45 2.22
CA ILE A 117 -5.45 -0.69 1.45
C ILE A 117 -5.51 -1.94 2.33
N ASP A 118 -6.23 -2.94 1.85
CA ASP A 118 -6.25 -4.28 2.41
C ASP A 118 -5.43 -5.21 1.50
N ALA A 119 -4.58 -6.04 2.10
CA ALA A 119 -3.83 -7.06 1.39
C ALA A 119 -3.94 -8.41 2.10
N LYS A 120 -3.99 -9.48 1.33
CA LYS A 120 -4.27 -10.84 1.80
C LYS A 120 -3.23 -11.83 1.32
N TYR A 121 -2.81 -12.71 2.22
CA TYR A 121 -2.05 -13.91 1.91
C TYR A 121 -2.80 -15.13 2.46
N SER A 122 -3.04 -16.14 1.63
CA SER A 122 -3.73 -17.36 2.02
C SER A 122 -2.76 -18.54 2.00
N THR A 123 -2.80 -19.35 3.05
CA THR A 123 -1.97 -20.54 3.20
C THR A 123 -2.74 -21.68 3.87
N LYS A 124 -2.10 -22.83 4.05
CA LYS A 124 -2.60 -23.92 4.90
C LYS A 124 -1.63 -24.14 6.04
N ALA A 125 -2.14 -24.09 7.27
CA ALA A 125 -1.33 -24.29 8.46
C ALA A 125 -2.09 -25.07 9.53
N SER A 126 -1.35 -25.68 10.46
CA SER A 126 -1.94 -26.29 11.65
C SER A 126 -2.39 -25.21 12.63
N LEU A 127 -3.47 -25.46 13.35
CA LEU A 127 -4.00 -24.51 14.34
C LEU A 127 -3.20 -24.48 15.64
N GLY A 128 -2.33 -25.44 15.89
CA GLY A 128 -1.53 -25.52 17.12
C GLY A 128 -0.81 -24.23 17.48
N PRO A 129 0.00 -23.65 16.57
CA PRO A 129 0.68 -22.39 16.83
C PRO A 129 -0.25 -21.19 17.05
N LEU A 130 -1.45 -21.21 16.45
CA LEU A 130 -2.43 -20.12 16.54
C LEU A 130 -3.30 -20.19 17.81
N LEU A 131 -3.51 -21.40 18.36
CA LEU A 131 -4.39 -21.62 19.51
C LEU A 131 -3.60 -21.79 20.82
N GLY A 132 -2.30 -22.04 20.74
CA GLY A 132 -1.50 -22.41 21.91
C GLY A 132 -2.03 -23.68 22.59
N SER A 133 -1.74 -23.83 23.87
CA SER A 133 -2.23 -24.97 24.69
C SER A 133 -3.66 -24.78 25.23
N SER A 134 -4.36 -23.74 24.80
CA SER A 134 -5.59 -23.25 25.46
C SER A 134 -6.88 -23.95 25.03
N VAL A 135 -6.88 -24.84 24.03
CA VAL A 135 -8.12 -25.42 23.51
C VAL A 135 -8.06 -26.94 23.58
N GLN A 136 -8.89 -27.51 24.50
CA GLN A 136 -9.10 -28.95 24.58
C GLN A 136 -10.21 -29.37 23.57
N GLY A 137 -9.98 -30.49 22.86
CA GLY A 137 -11.00 -31.08 22.00
C GLY A 137 -10.99 -30.68 20.53
N ILE A 138 -10.02 -29.89 20.08
CA ILE A 138 -9.81 -29.59 18.66
C ILE A 138 -8.58 -30.31 18.17
N ASP A 139 -8.69 -30.98 17.03
CA ASP A 139 -7.52 -31.53 16.32
C ASP A 139 -6.71 -30.39 15.70
N THR A 140 -5.74 -29.90 16.46
CA THR A 140 -4.86 -28.77 16.06
C THR A 140 -3.75 -29.22 15.11
N SER A 141 -3.58 -30.53 14.87
CA SER A 141 -2.53 -31.07 13.99
C SER A 141 -2.88 -30.98 12.51
N ARG A 142 -4.18 -30.93 12.20
CA ARG A 142 -4.66 -30.86 10.82
C ARG A 142 -4.43 -29.48 10.22
N ALA A 143 -3.83 -29.46 9.02
CA ALA A 143 -3.69 -28.22 8.25
C ALA A 143 -5.05 -27.76 7.72
N VAL A 144 -5.41 -26.51 8.04
CA VAL A 144 -6.62 -25.81 7.59
C VAL A 144 -6.24 -24.55 6.81
N PRO A 145 -7.14 -24.05 5.95
CA PRO A 145 -6.92 -22.74 5.32
C PRO A 145 -6.79 -21.64 6.37
N VAL A 146 -5.79 -20.80 6.21
CA VAL A 146 -5.55 -19.62 7.05
C VAL A 146 -5.37 -18.42 6.14
N ASP A 147 -6.09 -17.36 6.41
CA ASP A 147 -6.03 -16.09 5.72
C ASP A 147 -5.35 -15.05 6.62
N CYS A 148 -4.25 -14.50 6.13
CA CYS A 148 -3.49 -13.44 6.79
C CYS A 148 -3.79 -12.12 6.08
N TYR A 149 -4.17 -11.11 6.82
CA TYR A 149 -4.47 -9.77 6.30
C TYR A 149 -3.49 -8.74 6.84
N ILE A 150 -3.10 -7.83 5.96
CA ILE A 150 -2.44 -6.56 6.30
C ILE A 150 -3.37 -5.44 5.87
N LYS A 151 -3.60 -4.49 6.76
CA LYS A 151 -4.34 -3.27 6.46
C LYS A 151 -3.43 -2.07 6.66
N LEU A 152 -3.37 -1.21 5.62
CA LEU A 152 -2.68 0.06 5.62
C LEU A 152 -3.71 1.17 5.62
N THR A 153 -3.65 2.05 6.61
CA THR A 153 -4.51 3.23 6.75
C THR A 153 -3.68 4.47 7.03
N ASP A 154 -4.34 5.61 7.10
CA ASP A 154 -3.75 6.91 7.40
C ASP A 154 -2.84 7.44 6.28
N GLU A 155 -1.96 8.38 6.59
CA GLU A 155 -1.17 9.09 5.60
C GLU A 155 -0.07 8.21 4.97
N LEU A 156 0.15 8.36 3.67
CA LEU A 156 1.16 7.66 2.89
C LEU A 156 2.57 7.71 3.51
N MET A 157 2.95 8.86 4.06
CA MET A 157 4.29 9.04 4.64
C MET A 157 4.42 8.51 6.07
N SER A 158 3.32 8.13 6.71
CA SER A 158 3.29 7.57 8.06
C SER A 158 2.10 6.62 8.22
N PRO A 159 2.03 5.53 7.44
CA PRO A 159 0.89 4.65 7.44
C PRO A 159 0.80 3.86 8.74
N THR A 160 -0.44 3.65 9.18
CA THR A 160 -0.74 2.68 10.23
C THR A 160 -0.88 1.31 9.59
N VAL A 161 -0.07 0.36 10.05
CA VAL A 161 -0.09 -1.04 9.59
C VAL A 161 -0.72 -1.91 10.66
N THR A 162 -1.81 -2.61 10.33
CA THR A 162 -2.47 -3.56 11.22
C THR A 162 -2.57 -4.94 10.58
N PHE A 163 -2.55 -5.96 11.42
CA PHE A 163 -2.55 -7.36 11.01
C PHE A 163 -3.76 -8.09 11.57
N ASP A 164 -4.32 -9.02 10.79
CA ASP A 164 -5.38 -9.92 11.25
C ASP A 164 -5.15 -11.33 10.67
N VAL A 165 -5.50 -12.35 11.44
CA VAL A 165 -5.46 -13.76 11.02
C VAL A 165 -6.85 -14.33 11.16
N GLN A 166 -7.34 -14.89 10.07
CA GLN A 166 -8.65 -15.51 10.01
C GLN A 166 -8.53 -16.95 9.55
N VAL A 167 -9.30 -17.82 10.17
CA VAL A 167 -9.39 -19.24 9.76
C VAL A 167 -10.80 -19.45 9.19
N PRO A 168 -10.95 -19.54 7.87
CA PRO A 168 -12.24 -19.81 7.26
C PRO A 168 -12.80 -21.16 7.71
N ASN A 169 -14.13 -21.24 7.83
CA ASN A 169 -14.84 -22.49 8.13
C ASN A 169 -14.58 -23.10 9.52
N VAL A 170 -14.15 -22.29 10.48
CA VAL A 170 -14.15 -22.68 11.90
C VAL A 170 -15.32 -22.05 12.64
N ALA A 171 -15.70 -22.64 13.78
CA ALA A 171 -16.73 -22.06 14.62
C ALA A 171 -16.33 -20.67 15.14
N PRO A 172 -17.28 -19.73 15.32
CA PRO A 172 -16.99 -18.38 15.81
C PRO A 172 -16.23 -18.33 17.13
N GLU A 173 -16.46 -19.33 17.99
CA GLU A 173 -15.78 -19.48 19.27
C GLU A 173 -14.27 -19.70 19.07
N ILE A 174 -13.89 -20.51 18.08
CA ILE A 174 -12.49 -20.78 17.74
C ILE A 174 -11.83 -19.54 17.18
N GLN A 175 -12.52 -18.79 16.30
CA GLN A 175 -12.00 -17.53 15.77
C GLN A 175 -11.80 -16.49 16.90
N THR A 176 -12.68 -16.49 17.91
CA THR A 176 -12.53 -15.62 19.09
C THR A 176 -11.29 -16.00 19.91
N VAL A 177 -11.04 -17.30 20.10
CA VAL A 177 -9.83 -17.78 20.80
C VAL A 177 -8.57 -17.41 20.02
N ILE A 178 -8.55 -17.59 18.69
CA ILE A 178 -7.42 -17.16 17.85
C ILE A 178 -7.13 -15.67 18.05
N ARG A 179 -8.15 -14.82 17.98
CA ARG A 179 -8.01 -13.38 18.19
C ARG A 179 -7.52 -13.01 19.58
N SER A 180 -8.00 -13.73 20.62
CA SER A 180 -7.56 -13.48 21.99
C SER A 180 -6.13 -13.96 22.27
N THR A 181 -5.69 -14.99 21.59
CA THR A 181 -4.30 -15.52 21.67
C THR A 181 -3.34 -14.60 20.92
N LEU A 182 -3.78 -14.03 19.80
CA LEU A 182 -3.03 -13.10 18.97
C LEU A 182 -3.50 -11.67 19.27
N ASN A 183 -3.36 -11.20 20.50
CA ASN A 183 -3.84 -9.89 20.93
C ASN A 183 -2.85 -8.74 20.70
N ASP A 184 -1.61 -9.05 20.34
CA ASP A 184 -0.54 -8.11 20.03
C ASP A 184 -0.24 -8.10 18.53
N GLN A 185 -0.24 -6.92 17.91
CA GLN A 185 0.01 -6.76 16.47
C GLN A 185 1.38 -7.30 16.05
N GLN A 186 2.39 -7.16 16.90
CA GLN A 186 3.72 -7.69 16.61
C GLN A 186 3.76 -9.23 16.68
N ALA A 187 3.02 -9.82 17.62
CA ALA A 187 2.86 -11.28 17.71
C ALA A 187 2.12 -11.83 16.48
N ILE A 188 1.05 -11.16 16.03
CA ILE A 188 0.31 -11.52 14.82
C ILE A 188 1.23 -11.46 13.60
N ALA A 189 1.93 -10.35 13.40
CA ALA A 189 2.86 -10.18 12.28
C ALA A 189 3.90 -11.30 12.25
N THR A 190 4.55 -11.57 13.38
CA THR A 190 5.54 -12.65 13.49
C THR A 190 4.93 -14.01 13.14
N GLN A 191 3.76 -14.33 13.68
CA GLN A 191 3.09 -15.59 13.42
C GLN A 191 2.70 -15.77 11.95
N MET A 192 2.25 -14.70 11.28
CA MET A 192 1.90 -14.72 9.86
C MET A 192 3.08 -15.09 8.96
N PHE A 193 4.31 -14.81 9.35
CA PHE A 193 5.50 -15.17 8.59
C PHE A 193 5.92 -16.64 8.76
N TRP A 194 5.54 -17.28 9.86
CA TRP A 194 5.81 -18.69 10.11
C TRP A 194 4.72 -19.63 9.59
N LEU A 195 3.60 -19.10 9.13
CA LEU A 195 2.54 -19.82 8.43
C LEU A 195 2.85 -19.97 6.94
#